data_04b805c5e19649b634f12ec5eb01c273
#
_entry.id   04b805c5e19649b634f12ec5eb01c273
#
_cell.length_a   1.000
_cell.length_b   1.000
_cell.length_c   1.000
_cell.angle_alpha   90.00
_cell.angle_beta   90.00
_cell.angle_gamma   90.00
#
_symmetry.space_group_name_H-M   'P 1'
#
loop_
_entity.id
_entity.type
_entity.pdbx_description
1 polymer ?
#
loop_
_entity_poly.entity_id
_entity_poly.type
_entity_poly.pdbx_seq_one_letter_code
_entity_poly.pdbx_strand_id
1 'polypeptide(L)'
;MQGQIEATEKAIRKLQREDAALAKGSGHARPLQPHERAGRRQRVRFRLHQKKRRLGSLRDRLKALEAAKGPPSLCFGSRRLFRAQFHLEENGFANHEEWLQAWREARSDSFFCLGSKHETGGNQTCTLLPGGTLRLRVPNALAGEYGTHVLIRGVRFAYGQDVLGAALAAGQAISYRFVRNDGTWYLYATTERMPAPVVTRRQAGGVGVDLNPGLVAVAEIDRSGNPVGTRHIPVPIQGRRKEQVLATLGEAVADVVAWAKAAGKPVVVERLDFRAKKARLREVSDRHARKLSHFAYASFHALLIARAEREGVEVITVNPAFTSVIGKFMARYGLSPHAAAAVAIARRGLRFGERLRSGNARPLPARNRGRHAWGDWRRILPGVRGRKLTHALYECPSEGGPGRGVPLSAPAPAGAGSHGPERDGLAWVPGCDPPARIVGSTVRPAS
;
A
#
# COMPACT_ATOMS: atom_id res chain seq x y z
N MET A 1 -8.58 -15.51 -15.56
CA MET A 1 -9.68 -15.97 -14.68
C MET A 1 -9.79 -17.48 -14.70
N GLN A 2 -9.70 -18.14 -15.84
CA GLN A 2 -9.71 -19.62 -16.01
C GLN A 2 -8.67 -20.31 -15.11
N GLY A 3 -7.40 -19.89 -15.10
CA GLY A 3 -6.40 -20.47 -14.20
C GLY A 3 -6.69 -20.31 -12.70
N GLN A 4 -7.49 -19.31 -12.29
CA GLN A 4 -7.96 -19.20 -10.90
C GLN A 4 -9.08 -20.21 -10.59
N ILE A 5 -9.92 -20.53 -11.56
CA ILE A 5 -10.96 -21.55 -11.45
C ILE A 5 -10.30 -22.91 -11.28
N GLU A 6 -9.38 -23.28 -12.16
CA GLU A 6 -8.64 -24.54 -12.13
C GLU A 6 -7.88 -24.75 -10.81
N ALA A 7 -7.16 -23.70 -10.35
CA ALA A 7 -6.46 -23.75 -9.07
C ALA A 7 -7.42 -23.93 -7.88
N THR A 8 -8.63 -23.33 -7.96
CA THR A 8 -9.65 -23.47 -6.91
C THR A 8 -10.26 -24.86 -6.93
N GLU A 9 -10.52 -25.42 -8.09
CA GLU A 9 -11.01 -26.80 -8.26
C GLU A 9 -10.00 -27.84 -7.77
N LYS A 10 -8.70 -27.65 -8.10
CA LYS A 10 -7.64 -28.51 -7.58
C LYS A 10 -7.59 -28.48 -6.05
N ALA A 11 -7.77 -27.30 -5.45
CA ALA A 11 -7.82 -27.15 -4.00
C ALA A 11 -9.07 -27.81 -3.38
N ILE A 12 -10.23 -27.76 -4.05
CA ILE A 12 -11.45 -28.42 -3.62
C ILE A 12 -11.24 -29.94 -3.63
N ARG A 13 -10.73 -30.50 -4.72
CA ARG A 13 -10.44 -31.94 -4.82
C ARG A 13 -9.49 -32.41 -3.71
N LYS A 14 -8.46 -31.63 -3.37
CA LYS A 14 -7.56 -31.93 -2.27
C LYS A 14 -8.27 -31.96 -0.91
N LEU A 15 -9.12 -30.98 -0.63
CA LEU A 15 -9.89 -30.93 0.62
C LEU A 15 -10.94 -32.03 0.73
N GLN A 16 -11.54 -32.44 -0.39
CA GLN A 16 -12.46 -33.56 -0.44
C GLN A 16 -11.75 -34.89 -0.08
N ARG A 17 -10.56 -35.10 -0.62
CA ARG A 17 -9.74 -36.28 -0.24
C ARG A 17 -9.35 -36.25 1.23
N GLU A 18 -8.99 -35.07 1.77
CA GLU A 18 -8.69 -34.91 3.20
C GLU A 18 -9.93 -35.17 4.09
N ASP A 19 -11.13 -34.71 3.73
CA ASP A 19 -12.37 -35.00 4.46
C ASP A 19 -12.70 -36.49 4.43
N ALA A 20 -12.54 -37.13 3.28
CA ALA A 20 -12.76 -38.58 3.12
C ALA A 20 -11.78 -39.41 3.93
N ALA A 21 -10.49 -39.04 3.94
CA ALA A 21 -9.47 -39.71 4.74
C ALA A 21 -9.74 -39.56 6.25
N LEU A 22 -10.14 -38.38 6.69
CA LEU A 22 -10.55 -38.13 8.07
C LEU A 22 -11.82 -38.88 8.44
N ALA A 23 -12.76 -39.10 7.52
CA ALA A 23 -13.95 -39.90 7.73
C ALA A 23 -13.61 -41.37 7.99
N LYS A 24 -12.68 -41.94 7.19
CA LYS A 24 -12.23 -43.32 7.29
C LYS A 24 -11.22 -43.57 8.43
N GLY A 25 -10.73 -42.51 9.08
CA GLY A 25 -9.70 -42.64 10.11
C GLY A 25 -8.30 -42.96 9.57
N SER A 26 -8.10 -42.89 8.25
CA SER A 26 -6.85 -43.25 7.56
C SER A 26 -6.05 -41.98 7.18
N GLY A 27 -4.75 -42.14 6.93
CA GLY A 27 -3.93 -41.08 6.32
C GLY A 27 -3.10 -40.23 7.29
N HIS A 28 -2.87 -40.66 8.52
CA HIS A 28 -1.99 -39.96 9.47
C HIS A 28 -0.96 -40.95 10.06
N ALA A 29 0.28 -40.46 10.19
CA ALA A 29 1.36 -41.24 10.80
C ALA A 29 1.11 -41.62 12.28
N ARG A 30 0.20 -40.87 12.95
CA ARG A 30 -0.31 -41.16 14.29
C ARG A 30 -1.83 -41.18 14.27
N PRO A 31 -2.50 -42.17 14.86
CA PRO A 31 -3.96 -42.18 15.01
C PRO A 31 -4.43 -40.94 15.79
N LEU A 32 -5.38 -40.19 15.20
CA LEU A 32 -5.99 -39.05 15.88
C LEU A 32 -7.09 -39.55 16.82
N GLN A 33 -7.19 -38.95 18.00
CA GLN A 33 -8.30 -39.18 18.92
C GLN A 33 -9.63 -38.78 18.25
N PRO A 34 -10.76 -39.41 18.59
CA PRO A 34 -12.07 -39.13 17.97
C PRO A 34 -12.45 -37.64 17.97
N HIS A 35 -12.23 -36.94 19.08
CA HIS A 35 -12.56 -35.51 19.21
C HIS A 35 -11.63 -34.63 18.36
N GLU A 36 -10.34 -34.96 18.24
CA GLU A 36 -9.38 -34.26 17.38
C GLU A 36 -9.75 -34.45 15.91
N ARG A 37 -10.15 -35.65 15.55
CA ARG A 37 -10.63 -36.02 14.19
C ARG A 37 -11.88 -35.24 13.82
N ALA A 38 -12.87 -35.18 14.72
CA ALA A 38 -14.10 -34.42 14.51
C ALA A 38 -13.82 -32.92 14.32
N GLY A 39 -13.02 -32.31 15.19
CA GLY A 39 -12.62 -30.90 15.08
C GLY A 39 -11.83 -30.60 13.82
N ARG A 40 -10.96 -31.50 13.39
CA ARG A 40 -10.20 -31.34 12.14
C ARG A 40 -11.10 -31.46 10.91
N ARG A 41 -12.02 -32.44 10.92
CA ARG A 41 -13.00 -32.63 9.86
C ARG A 41 -13.93 -31.44 9.71
N GLN A 42 -14.40 -30.88 10.81
CA GLN A 42 -15.22 -29.65 10.80
C GLN A 42 -14.48 -28.48 10.11
N ARG A 43 -13.20 -28.27 10.43
CA ARG A 43 -12.37 -27.23 9.79
C ARG A 43 -12.17 -27.48 8.29
N VAL A 44 -11.97 -28.73 7.88
CA VAL A 44 -11.82 -29.10 6.46
C VAL A 44 -13.13 -28.84 5.71
N ARG A 45 -14.28 -29.23 6.27
CA ARG A 45 -15.61 -28.99 5.70
C ARG A 45 -15.93 -27.51 5.58
N PHE A 46 -15.60 -26.71 6.58
CA PHE A 46 -15.74 -25.26 6.50
C PHE A 46 -14.91 -24.68 5.35
N ARG A 47 -13.62 -25.07 5.24
CA ARG A 47 -12.76 -24.63 4.13
C ARG A 47 -13.28 -25.08 2.77
N LEU A 48 -13.79 -26.29 2.68
CA LEU A 48 -14.42 -26.84 1.47
C LEU A 48 -15.62 -26.01 1.04
N HIS A 49 -16.50 -25.68 1.99
CA HIS A 49 -17.67 -24.82 1.75
C HIS A 49 -17.24 -23.45 1.20
N GLN A 50 -16.28 -22.79 1.82
CA GLN A 50 -15.74 -21.49 1.36
C GLN A 50 -15.12 -21.57 -0.04
N LYS A 51 -14.40 -22.66 -0.35
CA LYS A 51 -13.84 -22.87 -1.69
C LYS A 51 -14.91 -23.07 -2.76
N LYS A 52 -15.97 -23.82 -2.45
CA LYS A 52 -17.11 -24.00 -3.36
C LYS A 52 -17.83 -22.66 -3.63
N ARG A 53 -18.09 -21.85 -2.60
CA ARG A 53 -18.67 -20.49 -2.77
C ARG A 53 -17.78 -19.63 -3.69
N ARG A 54 -16.46 -19.64 -3.46
CA ARG A 54 -15.53 -18.90 -4.31
C ARG A 54 -15.56 -19.37 -5.76
N LEU A 55 -15.62 -20.68 -5.99
CA LEU A 55 -15.69 -21.26 -7.32
C LEU A 55 -16.97 -20.77 -8.04
N GLY A 56 -18.13 -20.78 -7.37
CA GLY A 56 -19.37 -20.22 -7.89
C GLY A 56 -19.19 -18.77 -8.32
N SER A 57 -18.72 -17.90 -7.43
CA SER A 57 -18.47 -16.48 -7.73
C SER A 57 -17.48 -16.24 -8.89
N LEU A 58 -16.45 -17.10 -9.05
CA LEU A 58 -15.52 -17.00 -10.17
C LEU A 58 -16.18 -17.40 -11.50
N ARG A 59 -16.98 -18.45 -11.49
CA ARG A 59 -17.74 -18.91 -12.67
C ARG A 59 -18.78 -17.88 -13.10
N ASP A 60 -19.55 -17.32 -12.15
CA ASP A 60 -20.54 -16.28 -12.43
C ASP A 60 -19.88 -15.05 -13.05
N ARG A 61 -18.72 -14.66 -12.52
CA ARG A 61 -17.95 -13.55 -13.06
C ARG A 61 -17.36 -13.84 -14.43
N LEU A 62 -16.91 -15.08 -14.69
CA LEU A 62 -16.45 -15.49 -16.02
C LEU A 62 -17.58 -15.42 -17.02
N LYS A 63 -18.74 -16.01 -16.67
CA LYS A 63 -19.96 -15.95 -17.51
C LYS A 63 -20.39 -14.52 -17.82
N ALA A 64 -20.37 -13.64 -16.81
CA ALA A 64 -20.67 -12.21 -17.01
C ALA A 64 -19.66 -11.50 -17.94
N LEU A 65 -18.38 -11.85 -17.87
CA LEU A 65 -17.35 -11.32 -18.76
C LEU A 65 -17.46 -11.87 -20.19
N GLU A 66 -17.84 -13.13 -20.32
CA GLU A 66 -18.09 -13.77 -21.63
C GLU A 66 -19.36 -13.23 -22.29
N ALA A 67 -20.40 -12.97 -21.51
CA ALA A 67 -21.63 -12.33 -22.00
C ALA A 67 -21.40 -10.86 -22.40
N ALA A 68 -20.42 -10.19 -21.78
CA ALA A 68 -20.06 -8.80 -22.09
C ALA A 68 -19.06 -8.67 -23.27
N LYS A 69 -18.97 -9.68 -24.15
CA LYS A 69 -18.12 -9.65 -25.36
C LYS A 69 -18.64 -8.62 -26.36
N GLY A 70 -18.27 -7.38 -26.15
CA GLY A 70 -18.45 -6.26 -27.06
C GLY A 70 -17.23 -5.34 -26.98
N PRO A 71 -17.07 -4.39 -27.89
CA PRO A 71 -16.04 -3.38 -27.75
C PRO A 71 -16.20 -2.69 -26.39
N PRO A 72 -15.10 -2.38 -25.68
CA PRO A 72 -15.17 -1.72 -24.39
C PRO A 72 -15.92 -0.40 -24.55
N SER A 73 -17.07 -0.26 -23.88
CA SER A 73 -17.79 0.99 -23.85
C SER A 73 -17.01 1.99 -23.01
N LEU A 74 -16.49 3.04 -23.65
CA LEU A 74 -15.91 4.18 -22.97
C LEU A 74 -17.03 4.94 -22.24
N CYS A 75 -17.00 4.93 -20.92
CA CYS A 75 -17.93 5.69 -20.09
C CYS A 75 -17.17 6.86 -19.49
N PHE A 76 -17.38 8.05 -20.00
CA PHE A 76 -16.97 9.30 -19.38
C PHE A 76 -18.04 9.70 -18.35
N GLY A 77 -17.65 10.21 -17.20
CA GLY A 77 -18.52 10.42 -16.07
C GLY A 77 -18.60 9.18 -15.16
N SER A 78 -19.62 9.12 -14.31
CA SER A 78 -19.77 7.97 -13.42
C SER A 78 -20.56 6.84 -14.11
N ARG A 79 -20.20 5.59 -13.79
CA ARG A 79 -20.97 4.42 -14.24
C ARG A 79 -22.42 4.45 -13.72
N ARG A 80 -22.67 5.12 -12.59
CA ARG A 80 -24.01 5.34 -12.05
C ARG A 80 -24.80 6.25 -12.95
N LEU A 81 -24.24 7.41 -13.34
CA LEU A 81 -24.88 8.36 -14.25
C LEU A 81 -25.16 7.72 -15.62
N PHE A 82 -24.22 6.93 -16.15
CA PHE A 82 -24.46 6.18 -17.40
C PHE A 82 -25.65 5.21 -17.31
N ARG A 83 -25.81 4.51 -16.19
CA ARG A 83 -26.92 3.59 -16.00
C ARG A 83 -28.24 4.29 -15.72
N ALA A 84 -28.22 5.47 -15.21
CA ALA A 84 -29.41 6.24 -14.89
C ALA A 84 -30.32 6.51 -16.12
N GLN A 85 -29.76 6.49 -17.36
CA GLN A 85 -30.55 6.60 -18.58
C GLN A 85 -31.62 5.51 -18.76
N PHE A 86 -31.44 4.34 -18.14
CA PHE A 86 -32.36 3.20 -18.21
C PHE A 86 -33.36 3.17 -17.04
N HIS A 87 -33.19 4.05 -16.04
CA HIS A 87 -33.98 4.11 -14.82
C HIS A 87 -34.09 5.58 -14.36
N LEU A 88 -34.72 6.41 -15.19
CA LEU A 88 -34.73 7.87 -15.03
C LEU A 88 -35.36 8.29 -13.70
N GLU A 89 -36.58 7.86 -13.43
CA GLU A 89 -37.33 8.25 -12.22
C GLU A 89 -36.62 7.79 -10.94
N GLU A 90 -36.12 6.57 -10.89
CA GLU A 90 -35.38 6.03 -9.73
C GLU A 90 -34.09 6.83 -9.42
N ASN A 91 -33.55 7.56 -10.42
CA ASN A 91 -32.33 8.36 -10.30
C ASN A 91 -32.62 9.87 -10.26
N GLY A 92 -33.90 10.28 -10.19
CA GLY A 92 -34.30 11.66 -10.02
C GLY A 92 -34.31 12.50 -11.29
N PHE A 93 -34.40 11.88 -12.46
CA PHE A 93 -34.55 12.55 -13.75
C PHE A 93 -35.99 12.48 -14.24
N ALA A 94 -36.57 13.64 -14.59
CA ALA A 94 -37.93 13.69 -15.10
C ALA A 94 -38.06 13.11 -16.53
N ASN A 95 -37.01 13.24 -17.33
CA ASN A 95 -36.98 12.75 -18.71
C ASN A 95 -35.54 12.48 -19.18
N HIS A 96 -35.41 11.88 -20.36
CA HIS A 96 -34.10 11.57 -20.96
C HIS A 96 -33.29 12.81 -21.31
N GLU A 97 -33.93 13.95 -21.58
CA GLU A 97 -33.28 15.20 -21.93
C GLU A 97 -32.55 15.81 -20.72
N GLU A 98 -33.17 15.80 -19.57
CA GLU A 98 -32.55 16.20 -18.28
C GLU A 98 -31.36 15.30 -17.92
N TRP A 99 -31.50 13.98 -18.09
CA TRP A 99 -30.37 13.07 -17.96
C TRP A 99 -29.25 13.38 -18.97
N LEU A 100 -29.59 13.65 -20.23
CA LEU A 100 -28.62 13.96 -21.28
C LEU A 100 -27.86 15.25 -20.99
N GLN A 101 -28.54 16.25 -20.44
CA GLN A 101 -27.91 17.48 -19.98
C GLN A 101 -26.91 17.19 -18.84
N ALA A 102 -27.31 16.49 -17.79
CA ALA A 102 -26.43 16.10 -16.68
C ALA A 102 -25.25 15.23 -17.19
N TRP A 103 -25.51 14.38 -18.17
CA TRP A 103 -24.47 13.57 -18.82
C TRP A 103 -23.46 14.42 -19.61
N ARG A 104 -23.93 15.42 -20.33
CA ARG A 104 -23.07 16.39 -21.06
C ARG A 104 -22.26 17.23 -20.09
N GLU A 105 -22.86 17.74 -19.05
CA GLU A 105 -22.19 18.52 -17.99
C GLU A 105 -21.08 17.71 -17.33
N ALA A 106 -21.36 16.49 -16.89
CA ALA A 106 -20.36 15.61 -16.29
C ALA A 106 -19.18 15.30 -17.24
N ARG A 107 -19.36 15.39 -18.54
CA ARG A 107 -18.30 15.20 -19.55
C ARG A 107 -17.55 16.49 -19.86
N SER A 108 -18.19 17.63 -19.74
CA SER A 108 -17.57 18.94 -20.00
C SER A 108 -16.73 19.47 -18.84
N ASP A 109 -16.88 18.88 -17.64
CA ASP A 109 -16.18 19.33 -16.43
C ASP A 109 -14.73 18.86 -16.34
N SER A 110 -14.25 18.06 -17.29
CA SER A 110 -12.84 17.68 -17.31
C SER A 110 -12.36 17.26 -18.68
N PHE A 111 -11.13 17.63 -19.00
CA PHE A 111 -10.42 17.08 -20.16
C PHE A 111 -8.93 16.84 -19.83
N PHE A 112 -8.28 16.07 -20.66
CA PHE A 112 -6.95 15.57 -20.41
C PHE A 112 -6.08 15.66 -21.67
N CYS A 113 -4.89 16.25 -21.55
CA CYS A 113 -3.88 16.33 -22.60
C CYS A 113 -2.72 15.41 -22.21
N LEU A 114 -2.57 14.31 -22.92
CA LEU A 114 -1.51 13.32 -22.67
C LEU A 114 -0.16 13.85 -23.14
N GLY A 115 0.85 13.79 -22.26
CA GLY A 115 2.23 14.15 -22.59
C GLY A 115 2.99 13.04 -23.31
N SER A 116 4.02 13.44 -24.05
CA SER A 116 4.95 12.54 -24.73
C SER A 116 6.38 13.09 -24.65
N LYS A 117 7.36 12.22 -24.42
CA LYS A 117 8.81 12.58 -24.34
C LYS A 117 9.37 13.10 -25.67
N HIS A 118 8.69 12.82 -26.79
CA HIS A 118 9.15 13.22 -28.12
C HIS A 118 8.55 14.54 -28.59
N GLU A 119 7.73 15.18 -27.77
CA GLU A 119 7.02 16.39 -28.10
C GLU A 119 7.65 17.63 -27.46
N THR A 120 7.62 18.74 -28.19
CA THR A 120 8.11 20.04 -27.68
C THR A 120 7.38 20.41 -26.38
N GLY A 121 8.15 20.70 -25.33
CA GLY A 121 7.59 20.98 -23.99
C GLY A 121 6.85 19.79 -23.35
N GLY A 122 7.14 18.56 -23.82
CA GLY A 122 6.58 17.33 -23.24
C GLY A 122 5.11 17.08 -23.56
N ASN A 123 4.46 17.92 -24.40
CA ASN A 123 3.05 17.79 -24.76
C ASN A 123 2.70 18.64 -25.98
N GLN A 124 2.22 18.02 -27.04
CA GLN A 124 1.88 18.70 -28.29
C GLN A 124 0.60 19.54 -28.18
N THR A 125 -0.37 19.07 -27.40
CA THR A 125 -1.69 19.71 -27.29
C THR A 125 -1.69 20.85 -26.27
N CYS A 126 -0.91 20.70 -25.18
CA CYS A 126 -0.88 21.67 -24.10
C CYS A 126 0.57 21.87 -23.65
N THR A 127 1.10 23.07 -23.85
CA THR A 127 2.52 23.38 -23.56
C THR A 127 2.63 24.55 -22.59
N LEU A 128 3.36 24.36 -21.49
CA LEU A 128 3.73 25.45 -20.58
C LEU A 128 4.96 26.16 -21.14
N LEU A 129 4.80 27.40 -21.52
CA LEU A 129 5.86 28.27 -22.01
C LEU A 129 6.62 28.97 -20.87
N PRO A 130 7.85 29.43 -21.09
CA PRO A 130 8.54 30.29 -20.17
C PRO A 130 7.68 31.51 -19.74
N GLY A 131 7.78 31.91 -18.49
CA GLY A 131 6.96 33.01 -17.95
C GLY A 131 5.56 32.61 -17.50
N GLY A 132 5.23 31.29 -17.48
CA GLY A 132 3.95 30.80 -16.94
C GLY A 132 2.76 31.00 -17.88
N THR A 133 3.00 31.00 -19.18
CA THR A 133 1.93 30.99 -20.18
C THR A 133 1.67 29.58 -20.67
N LEU A 134 0.44 29.08 -20.47
CA LEU A 134 0.02 27.79 -20.98
C LEU A 134 -0.63 27.97 -22.36
N ARG A 135 -0.07 27.31 -23.37
CA ARG A 135 -0.60 27.28 -24.73
C ARG A 135 -1.37 26.00 -24.96
N LEU A 136 -2.66 26.11 -25.18
CA LEU A 136 -3.56 24.98 -25.42
C LEU A 136 -4.02 25.01 -26.88
N ARG A 137 -3.83 23.92 -27.60
CA ARG A 137 -4.30 23.79 -28.99
C ARG A 137 -5.82 23.65 -29.03
N VAL A 138 -6.46 24.44 -29.88
CA VAL A 138 -7.88 24.34 -30.15
C VAL A 138 -8.14 23.22 -31.15
N PRO A 139 -9.18 22.36 -30.95
CA PRO A 139 -9.59 21.38 -31.94
C PRO A 139 -9.86 22.04 -33.31
N ASN A 140 -9.46 21.39 -34.38
CA ASN A 140 -9.57 21.96 -35.75
C ASN A 140 -10.99 22.42 -36.12
N ALA A 141 -12.01 21.72 -35.61
CA ALA A 141 -13.42 22.09 -35.82
C ALA A 141 -13.83 23.44 -35.22
N LEU A 142 -13.09 23.92 -34.19
CA LEU A 142 -13.35 25.17 -33.50
C LEU A 142 -12.30 26.23 -33.79
N ALA A 143 -11.29 25.91 -34.61
CA ALA A 143 -10.17 26.81 -34.86
C ALA A 143 -10.57 28.05 -35.67
N GLY A 144 -11.65 27.98 -36.47
CA GLY A 144 -12.20 29.12 -37.19
C GLY A 144 -12.82 30.20 -36.29
N GLU A 145 -13.36 29.78 -35.12
CA GLU A 145 -14.02 30.68 -34.18
C GLU A 145 -13.07 31.17 -33.07
N TYR A 146 -12.21 30.29 -32.58
CA TYR A 146 -11.38 30.56 -31.38
C TYR A 146 -9.88 30.68 -31.70
N GLY A 147 -9.49 30.65 -32.97
CA GLY A 147 -8.08 30.58 -33.37
C GLY A 147 -7.47 29.20 -33.12
N THR A 148 -6.20 29.01 -33.51
CA THR A 148 -5.51 27.71 -33.41
C THR A 148 -5.08 27.35 -31.98
N HIS A 149 -4.92 28.35 -31.14
CA HIS A 149 -4.46 28.15 -29.74
C HIS A 149 -5.13 29.14 -28.78
N VAL A 150 -5.42 28.65 -27.57
CA VAL A 150 -5.80 29.49 -26.43
C VAL A 150 -4.56 29.68 -25.56
N LEU A 151 -4.30 30.93 -25.15
CA LEU A 151 -3.19 31.29 -24.27
C LEU A 151 -3.73 31.66 -22.89
N ILE A 152 -3.32 30.89 -21.87
CA ILE A 152 -3.66 31.12 -20.46
C ILE A 152 -2.42 31.66 -19.79
N ARG A 153 -2.43 32.93 -19.40
CA ARG A 153 -1.28 33.62 -18.78
C ARG A 153 -1.31 33.53 -17.26
N GLY A 154 -0.13 33.66 -16.64
CA GLY A 154 0.00 33.72 -15.17
C GLY A 154 -0.23 32.37 -14.49
N VAL A 155 -0.08 31.26 -15.20
CA VAL A 155 -0.20 29.92 -14.62
C VAL A 155 1.00 29.66 -13.69
N ARG A 156 0.68 29.40 -12.42
CA ARG A 156 1.66 29.02 -11.40
C ARG A 156 1.10 27.85 -10.62
N PHE A 157 1.97 26.87 -10.34
CA PHE A 157 1.62 25.72 -9.51
C PHE A 157 2.09 25.99 -8.09
N ALA A 158 1.15 25.99 -7.14
CA ALA A 158 1.46 26.21 -5.73
C ALA A 158 2.41 25.13 -5.16
N TYR A 159 2.40 23.96 -5.79
CA TYR A 159 3.21 22.80 -5.40
C TYR A 159 3.86 22.17 -6.63
N GLY A 160 5.11 21.72 -6.50
CA GLY A 160 5.81 21.01 -7.58
C GLY A 160 6.23 21.88 -8.76
N GLN A 161 6.24 23.20 -8.64
CA GLN A 161 6.68 24.12 -9.70
C GLN A 161 8.14 23.86 -10.10
N ASP A 162 9.00 23.55 -9.14
CA ASP A 162 10.38 23.14 -9.31
C ASP A 162 10.51 21.81 -10.07
N VAL A 163 9.70 20.84 -9.71
CA VAL A 163 9.64 19.53 -10.39
C VAL A 163 9.19 19.68 -11.83
N LEU A 164 8.18 20.52 -12.07
CA LEU A 164 7.69 20.81 -13.41
C LEU A 164 8.74 21.55 -14.25
N GLY A 165 9.44 22.51 -13.66
CA GLY A 165 10.54 23.21 -14.31
C GLY A 165 11.68 22.26 -14.71
N ALA A 166 12.08 21.36 -13.82
CA ALA A 166 13.09 20.34 -14.10
C ALA A 166 12.62 19.36 -15.20
N ALA A 167 11.35 18.98 -15.21
CA ALA A 167 10.79 18.10 -16.22
C ALA A 167 10.75 18.76 -17.61
N LEU A 168 10.41 20.06 -17.68
CA LEU A 168 10.46 20.84 -18.92
C LEU A 168 11.89 20.94 -19.45
N ALA A 169 12.86 21.26 -18.58
CA ALA A 169 14.27 21.36 -18.93
C ALA A 169 14.85 20.01 -19.42
N ALA A 170 14.38 18.90 -18.85
CA ALA A 170 14.78 17.55 -19.23
C ALA A 170 13.98 16.96 -20.42
N GLY A 171 13.06 17.71 -21.02
CA GLY A 171 12.23 17.22 -22.13
C GLY A 171 11.33 16.03 -21.77
N GLN A 172 10.91 15.93 -20.52
CA GLN A 172 10.05 14.84 -20.06
C GLN A 172 8.62 15.01 -20.54
N ALA A 173 7.89 13.89 -20.60
CA ALA A 173 6.45 13.90 -20.87
C ALA A 173 5.71 14.62 -19.73
N ILE A 174 4.86 15.59 -20.08
CA ILE A 174 4.02 16.31 -19.11
C ILE A 174 2.57 16.18 -19.55
N SER A 175 1.77 15.53 -18.72
CA SER A 175 0.32 15.41 -18.98
C SER A 175 -0.42 16.47 -18.17
N TYR A 176 -1.38 17.13 -18.82
CA TYR A 176 -2.22 18.14 -18.17
C TYR A 176 -3.64 17.65 -18.06
N ARG A 177 -4.24 17.84 -16.89
CA ARG A 177 -5.65 17.57 -16.63
C ARG A 177 -6.33 18.83 -16.16
N PHE A 178 -7.39 19.19 -16.82
CA PHE A 178 -8.27 20.29 -16.45
C PHE A 178 -9.52 19.72 -15.82
N VAL A 179 -9.95 20.29 -14.70
CA VAL A 179 -11.16 19.89 -13.99
C VAL A 179 -11.90 21.15 -13.57
N ARG A 180 -13.20 21.21 -13.85
CA ARG A 180 -14.08 22.28 -13.38
C ARG A 180 -14.83 21.81 -12.15
N ASN A 181 -14.69 22.55 -11.04
CA ASN A 181 -15.46 22.35 -9.82
C ASN A 181 -16.07 23.69 -9.43
N ASP A 182 -17.38 23.72 -9.20
CA ASP A 182 -18.11 24.92 -8.79
C ASP A 182 -17.78 26.16 -9.66
N GLY A 183 -17.77 25.97 -10.99
CA GLY A 183 -17.46 27.01 -11.95
C GLY A 183 -15.97 27.38 -12.08
N THR A 184 -15.11 26.93 -11.21
CA THR A 184 -13.68 27.21 -11.19
C THR A 184 -12.89 26.09 -11.87
N TRP A 185 -11.98 26.45 -12.77
CA TRP A 185 -11.09 25.50 -13.42
C TRP A 185 -9.82 25.27 -12.60
N TYR A 186 -9.47 24.01 -12.41
CA TYR A 186 -8.26 23.56 -11.78
C TYR A 186 -7.39 22.86 -12.82
N LEU A 187 -6.10 23.18 -12.82
CA LEU A 187 -5.11 22.57 -13.68
C LEU A 187 -4.16 21.68 -12.86
N TYR A 188 -4.02 20.44 -13.28
CA TYR A 188 -3.07 19.48 -12.74
C TYR A 188 -2.03 19.17 -13.80
N ALA A 189 -0.76 19.26 -13.45
CA ALA A 189 0.36 18.78 -14.27
C ALA A 189 0.91 17.49 -13.66
N THR A 190 1.12 16.50 -14.48
CA THR A 190 1.68 15.21 -14.09
C THR A 190 2.91 14.92 -14.94
N THR A 191 4.03 14.68 -14.29
CA THR A 191 5.29 14.31 -14.93
C THR A 191 6.02 13.24 -14.11
N GLU A 192 7.01 12.60 -14.72
CA GLU A 192 7.90 11.68 -14.04
C GLU A 192 8.85 12.47 -13.13
N ARG A 193 8.93 12.11 -11.86
CA ARG A 193 9.87 12.71 -10.94
C ARG A 193 11.19 11.93 -10.98
N MET A 194 12.30 12.63 -11.08
CA MET A 194 13.61 12.02 -10.90
C MET A 194 13.77 11.65 -9.41
N PRO A 195 14.12 10.40 -9.09
CA PRO A 195 14.40 10.02 -7.71
C PRO A 195 15.58 10.81 -7.17
N ALA A 196 15.54 11.17 -5.90
CA ALA A 196 16.68 11.80 -5.24
C ALA A 196 17.87 10.84 -5.18
N PRO A 197 19.12 11.34 -5.22
CA PRO A 197 20.29 10.50 -5.01
C PRO A 197 20.20 9.74 -3.68
N VAL A 198 20.53 8.45 -3.71
CA VAL A 198 20.46 7.60 -2.51
C VAL A 198 21.54 8.02 -1.51
N VAL A 199 21.11 8.45 -0.32
CA VAL A 199 22.00 8.90 0.77
C VAL A 199 22.21 7.82 1.84
N THR A 200 21.48 6.71 1.79
CA THR A 200 21.56 5.61 2.76
C THR A 200 22.55 4.53 2.32
N ARG A 201 23.16 3.86 3.29
CA ARG A 201 24.18 2.81 3.02
C ARG A 201 23.85 1.54 3.80
N ARG A 202 23.78 0.41 3.11
CA ARG A 202 23.53 -0.92 3.72
C ARG A 202 24.61 -1.33 4.73
N GLN A 203 25.82 -0.82 4.56
CA GLN A 203 26.95 -1.09 5.47
C GLN A 203 26.76 -0.45 6.85
N ALA A 204 25.94 0.59 6.96
CA ALA A 204 25.63 1.23 8.24
C ALA A 204 24.63 0.43 9.09
N GLY A 205 23.91 -0.48 8.47
CA GLY A 205 22.80 -1.21 9.10
C GLY A 205 21.51 -1.06 8.34
N GLY A 206 20.37 -1.20 9.00
CA GLY A 206 19.05 -1.07 8.36
C GLY A 206 17.95 -0.74 9.36
N VAL A 207 16.87 -0.18 8.86
CA VAL A 207 15.64 0.11 9.61
C VAL A 207 14.53 -0.82 9.12
N GLY A 208 14.16 -1.80 9.93
CA GLY A 208 13.09 -2.75 9.61
C GLY A 208 11.72 -2.23 10.04
N VAL A 209 10.72 -2.52 9.24
CA VAL A 209 9.34 -2.10 9.48
C VAL A 209 8.40 -3.30 9.45
N ASP A 210 7.69 -3.51 10.56
CA ASP A 210 6.61 -4.49 10.69
C ASP A 210 5.27 -3.77 10.80
N LEU A 211 4.45 -3.92 9.76
CA LEU A 211 3.15 -3.25 9.67
C LEU A 211 2.04 -4.16 10.20
N ASN A 212 1.39 -3.70 11.26
CA ASN A 212 0.28 -4.39 11.91
C ASN A 212 -1.00 -3.54 11.92
N PRO A 213 -2.17 -4.14 12.12
CA PRO A 213 -3.40 -3.38 12.31
C PRO A 213 -3.28 -2.43 13.51
N GLY A 214 -3.33 -1.14 13.25
CA GLY A 214 -3.25 -0.09 14.29
C GLY A 214 -1.86 0.28 14.77
N LEU A 215 -0.79 -0.35 14.26
CA LEU A 215 0.57 -0.14 14.72
C LEU A 215 1.60 -0.39 13.62
N VAL A 216 2.57 0.50 13.49
CA VAL A 216 3.81 0.27 12.76
C VAL A 216 4.94 0.10 13.77
N ALA A 217 5.53 -1.08 13.82
CA ALA A 217 6.73 -1.32 14.63
C ALA A 217 7.97 -1.10 13.76
N VAL A 218 8.90 -0.32 14.27
CA VAL A 218 10.15 0.03 13.60
C VAL A 218 11.31 -0.40 14.47
N ALA A 219 12.33 -0.99 13.87
CA ALA A 219 13.55 -1.38 14.56
C ALA A 219 14.78 -1.04 13.75
N GLU A 220 15.70 -0.36 14.34
CA GLU A 220 17.01 -0.06 13.80
C GLU A 220 18.01 -1.15 14.19
N ILE A 221 18.81 -1.60 13.23
CA ILE A 221 19.93 -2.51 13.48
C ILE A 221 21.24 -1.90 13.03
N ASP A 222 22.33 -2.32 13.67
CA ASP A 222 23.69 -1.98 13.29
C ASP A 222 24.21 -2.84 12.11
N ARG A 223 25.44 -2.60 11.70
CA ARG A 223 26.14 -3.37 10.66
C ARG A 223 26.31 -4.86 10.97
N SER A 224 26.21 -5.23 12.22
CA SER A 224 26.34 -6.62 12.71
C SER A 224 25.00 -7.30 12.92
N GLY A 225 23.90 -6.59 12.69
CA GLY A 225 22.53 -7.09 12.85
C GLY A 225 22.00 -7.02 14.30
N ASN A 226 22.66 -6.25 15.18
CA ASN A 226 22.18 -6.06 16.54
C ASN A 226 21.16 -4.93 16.58
N PRO A 227 20.08 -5.04 17.36
CA PRO A 227 19.12 -3.97 17.54
C PRO A 227 19.76 -2.79 18.28
N VAL A 228 19.62 -1.58 17.72
CA VAL A 228 20.12 -0.32 18.28
C VAL A 228 18.99 0.48 18.90
N GLY A 229 17.83 0.50 18.24
CA GLY A 229 16.66 1.21 18.71
C GLY A 229 15.37 0.59 18.19
N THR A 230 14.28 0.81 18.90
CA THR A 230 12.94 0.38 18.48
C THR A 230 11.91 1.46 18.78
N ARG A 231 10.89 1.55 17.92
CA ARG A 231 9.77 2.49 18.07
C ARG A 231 8.47 1.83 17.66
N HIS A 232 7.41 2.20 18.33
CA HIS A 232 6.04 1.86 17.96
C HIS A 232 5.32 3.13 17.55
N ILE A 233 4.85 3.18 16.29
CA ILE A 233 4.10 4.31 15.75
C ILE A 233 2.63 3.89 15.69
N PRO A 234 1.73 4.49 16.51
CA PRO A 234 0.31 4.19 16.46
C PRO A 234 -0.29 4.62 15.11
N VAL A 235 -1.07 3.73 14.50
CA VAL A 235 -1.79 4.01 13.25
C VAL A 235 -3.25 3.61 13.42
N PRO A 236 -4.05 4.41 14.12
CA PRO A 236 -5.46 4.13 14.35
C PRO A 236 -6.26 4.32 13.06
N ILE A 237 -6.57 3.21 12.37
CA ILE A 237 -7.28 3.21 11.09
C ILE A 237 -8.75 2.76 11.20
N GLN A 238 -9.15 2.19 12.34
CA GLN A 238 -10.51 1.68 12.51
C GLN A 238 -11.52 2.82 12.64
N GLY A 239 -12.63 2.73 11.93
CA GLY A 239 -13.70 3.74 11.97
C GLY A 239 -13.38 5.06 11.29
N ARG A 240 -12.19 5.22 10.68
CA ARG A 240 -11.79 6.43 9.97
C ARG A 240 -12.16 6.40 8.50
N ARG A 241 -12.41 7.58 7.93
CA ARG A 241 -12.59 7.77 6.50
C ARG A 241 -11.27 7.50 5.76
N LYS A 242 -11.36 7.19 4.46
CA LYS A 242 -10.21 6.84 3.61
C LYS A 242 -9.11 7.92 3.65
N GLU A 243 -9.50 9.17 3.59
CA GLU A 243 -8.60 10.33 3.58
C GLU A 243 -7.85 10.47 4.90
N GLN A 244 -8.54 10.28 6.02
CA GLN A 244 -7.94 10.29 7.36
C GLN A 244 -6.96 9.12 7.54
N VAL A 245 -7.30 7.94 7.00
CA VAL A 245 -6.38 6.78 7.02
C VAL A 245 -5.12 7.10 6.22
N LEU A 246 -5.25 7.69 5.04
CA LEU A 246 -4.10 8.07 4.21
C LEU A 246 -3.22 9.11 4.89
N ALA A 247 -3.81 10.11 5.55
CA ALA A 247 -3.06 11.12 6.32
C ALA A 247 -2.26 10.46 7.45
N THR A 248 -2.92 9.63 8.28
CA THR A 248 -2.25 8.92 9.38
C THR A 248 -1.13 7.99 8.89
N LEU A 249 -1.34 7.28 7.78
CA LEU A 249 -0.30 6.47 7.15
C LEU A 249 0.84 7.32 6.61
N GLY A 250 0.54 8.48 6.04
CA GLY A 250 1.52 9.44 5.53
C GLY A 250 2.44 9.98 6.64
N GLU A 251 1.87 10.31 7.80
CA GLU A 251 2.62 10.74 8.99
C GLU A 251 3.55 9.62 9.49
N ALA A 252 3.04 8.40 9.63
CA ALA A 252 3.84 7.25 10.05
C ALA A 252 4.99 6.96 9.07
N VAL A 253 4.75 7.07 7.77
CA VAL A 253 5.78 6.92 6.72
C VAL A 253 6.81 8.03 6.82
N ALA A 254 6.40 9.29 7.07
CA ALA A 254 7.32 10.40 7.23
C ALA A 254 8.30 10.17 8.39
N ASP A 255 7.78 9.70 9.53
CA ASP A 255 8.60 9.36 10.71
C ASP A 255 9.60 8.24 10.42
N VAL A 256 9.16 7.18 9.73
CA VAL A 256 10.03 6.05 9.36
C VAL A 256 11.15 6.49 8.42
N VAL A 257 10.81 7.26 7.38
CA VAL A 257 11.79 7.73 6.38
C VAL A 257 12.76 8.74 7.01
N ALA A 258 12.26 9.66 7.84
CA ALA A 258 13.10 10.62 8.55
C ALA A 258 14.11 9.92 9.46
N TRP A 259 13.68 8.91 10.22
CA TRP A 259 14.59 8.11 11.05
C TRP A 259 15.64 7.39 10.21
N ALA A 260 15.23 6.68 9.16
CA ALA A 260 16.14 5.96 8.29
C ALA A 260 17.17 6.89 7.63
N LYS A 261 16.74 8.08 7.18
CA LYS A 261 17.60 9.11 6.61
C LYS A 261 18.61 9.65 7.62
N ALA A 262 18.16 9.99 8.83
CA ALA A 262 19.02 10.46 9.91
C ALA A 262 20.06 9.41 10.33
N ALA A 263 19.68 8.13 10.34
CA ALA A 263 20.60 7.02 10.61
C ALA A 263 21.51 6.67 9.43
N GLY A 264 21.27 7.21 8.24
CA GLY A 264 22.00 6.86 7.01
C GLY A 264 21.76 5.40 6.56
N LYS A 265 20.64 4.79 6.93
CA LYS A 265 20.34 3.37 6.76
C LYS A 265 19.13 3.14 5.85
N PRO A 266 19.13 2.09 5.00
CA PRO A 266 17.96 1.75 4.19
C PRO A 266 16.78 1.30 5.05
N VAL A 267 15.56 1.52 4.56
CA VAL A 267 14.34 0.94 5.11
C VAL A 267 14.15 -0.46 4.55
N VAL A 268 13.82 -1.41 5.41
CA VAL A 268 13.52 -2.79 5.04
C VAL A 268 12.09 -3.12 5.40
N VAL A 269 11.31 -3.58 4.41
CA VAL A 269 9.90 -3.95 4.58
C VAL A 269 9.60 -5.31 3.98
N GLU A 270 8.52 -5.94 4.44
CA GLU A 270 8.05 -7.19 3.86
C GLU A 270 7.44 -6.97 2.46
N ARG A 271 7.79 -7.85 1.52
CA ARG A 271 7.10 -7.96 0.24
C ARG A 271 5.74 -8.64 0.44
N LEU A 272 4.68 -7.86 0.49
CA LEU A 272 3.34 -8.38 0.67
C LEU A 272 2.76 -8.82 -0.68
N ASP A 273 2.49 -10.12 -0.83
CA ASP A 273 1.68 -10.63 -1.94
C ASP A 273 0.19 -10.37 -1.67
N PHE A 274 -0.26 -9.18 -2.09
CA PHE A 274 -1.65 -8.75 -1.92
C PHE A 274 -2.63 -9.64 -2.68
N ARG A 275 -2.22 -10.31 -3.77
CA ARG A 275 -3.11 -11.19 -4.55
C ARG A 275 -3.42 -12.46 -3.76
N ALA A 276 -2.41 -13.12 -3.20
CA ALA A 276 -2.60 -14.31 -2.37
C ALA A 276 -3.32 -13.97 -1.06
N LYS A 277 -3.00 -12.82 -0.45
CA LYS A 277 -3.66 -12.36 0.79
C LYS A 277 -5.13 -12.01 0.56
N LYS A 278 -5.47 -11.33 -0.54
CA LYS A 278 -6.85 -11.03 -0.95
C LYS A 278 -7.68 -12.29 -1.23
N ALA A 279 -7.05 -13.31 -1.80
CA ALA A 279 -7.69 -14.60 -2.01
C ALA A 279 -8.03 -15.29 -0.68
N ARG A 280 -7.13 -15.21 0.32
CA ARG A 280 -7.36 -15.78 1.66
C ARG A 280 -8.39 -15.01 2.48
N LEU A 281 -8.44 -13.69 2.36
CA LEU A 281 -9.40 -12.84 3.08
C LEU A 281 -10.85 -13.06 2.63
N ARG A 282 -11.08 -13.45 1.38
CA ARG A 282 -12.42 -13.84 0.88
C ARG A 282 -12.93 -15.15 1.49
N GLU A 283 -12.07 -15.91 2.15
CA GLU A 283 -12.39 -17.18 2.80
C GLU A 283 -12.56 -17.03 4.33
N VAL A 284 -12.39 -15.84 4.87
CA VAL A 284 -12.52 -15.51 6.30
C VAL A 284 -13.71 -14.59 6.52
N SER A 285 -14.29 -14.62 7.72
CA SER A 285 -15.44 -13.77 8.08
C SER A 285 -15.17 -12.28 7.85
N ASP A 286 -16.18 -11.50 7.47
CA ASP A 286 -16.12 -10.06 7.17
C ASP A 286 -15.51 -9.21 8.29
N ARG A 287 -15.61 -9.67 9.54
CA ARG A 287 -15.03 -9.00 10.70
C ARG A 287 -13.50 -9.07 10.71
N HIS A 288 -12.92 -10.16 10.22
CA HIS A 288 -11.47 -10.35 10.09
C HIS A 288 -10.93 -9.67 8.82
N ALA A 289 -11.72 -9.67 7.76
CA ALA A 289 -11.39 -9.00 6.50
C ALA A 289 -11.28 -7.47 6.67
N ARG A 290 -12.14 -6.88 7.50
CA ARG A 290 -12.08 -5.45 7.86
C ARG A 290 -10.89 -5.08 8.74
N LYS A 291 -10.44 -5.97 9.62
CA LYS A 291 -9.24 -5.75 10.46
C LYS A 291 -7.94 -5.75 9.66
N LEU A 292 -7.90 -6.49 8.56
CA LEU A 292 -6.76 -6.58 7.65
C LEU A 292 -7.06 -5.78 6.38
N SER A 293 -7.34 -4.48 6.51
CA SER A 293 -7.68 -3.70 5.33
C SER A 293 -6.50 -3.70 4.35
N HIS A 294 -6.68 -4.41 3.23
CA HIS A 294 -5.75 -4.43 2.10
C HIS A 294 -5.35 -3.05 1.63
N PHE A 295 -6.29 -2.11 1.80
CA PHE A 295 -6.10 -0.73 1.47
C PHE A 295 -4.98 -0.08 2.29
N ALA A 296 -4.98 -0.27 3.61
CA ALA A 296 -3.96 0.33 4.48
C ALA A 296 -2.55 -0.20 4.18
N TYR A 297 -2.41 -1.52 3.96
CA TYR A 297 -1.11 -2.11 3.63
C TYR A 297 -0.59 -1.67 2.27
N ALA A 298 -1.45 -1.69 1.24
CA ALA A 298 -1.06 -1.25 -0.10
C ALA A 298 -0.72 0.24 -0.12
N SER A 299 -1.51 1.06 0.59
CA SER A 299 -1.29 2.49 0.70
C SER A 299 -0.02 2.81 1.46
N PHE A 300 0.24 2.15 2.59
CA PHE A 300 1.49 2.33 3.35
C PHE A 300 2.71 2.04 2.48
N HIS A 301 2.70 0.92 1.74
CA HIS A 301 3.82 0.53 0.89
C HIS A 301 4.05 1.53 -0.26
N ALA A 302 2.97 2.00 -0.90
CA ALA A 302 3.05 3.00 -1.97
C ALA A 302 3.57 4.34 -1.43
N LEU A 303 3.06 4.80 -0.29
CA LEU A 303 3.50 6.03 0.37
C LEU A 303 4.96 5.94 0.79
N LEU A 304 5.39 4.79 1.34
CA LEU A 304 6.76 4.57 1.76
C LEU A 304 7.74 4.66 0.59
N ILE A 305 7.45 3.98 -0.52
CA ILE A 305 8.29 4.04 -1.73
C ILE A 305 8.36 5.48 -2.23
N ALA A 306 7.22 6.14 -2.43
CA ALA A 306 7.18 7.50 -2.94
C ALA A 306 7.93 8.51 -2.05
N ARG A 307 7.79 8.38 -0.72
CA ARG A 307 8.50 9.25 0.23
C ARG A 307 9.98 8.94 0.27
N ALA A 308 10.37 7.68 0.30
CA ALA A 308 11.75 7.24 0.32
C ALA A 308 12.52 7.68 -0.94
N GLU A 309 11.92 7.53 -2.13
CA GLU A 309 12.49 8.03 -3.39
C GLU A 309 12.67 9.55 -3.39
N ARG A 310 11.75 10.28 -2.79
CA ARG A 310 11.83 11.74 -2.64
C ARG A 310 12.97 12.16 -1.72
N GLU A 311 13.26 11.38 -0.70
CA GLU A 311 14.24 11.69 0.34
C GLU A 311 15.61 11.02 0.11
N GLY A 312 15.76 10.23 -0.95
CA GLY A 312 16.99 9.48 -1.23
C GLY A 312 17.24 8.32 -0.27
N VAL A 313 16.18 7.73 0.29
CA VAL A 313 16.27 6.58 1.20
C VAL A 313 16.02 5.30 0.41
N GLU A 314 16.95 4.35 0.46
CA GLU A 314 16.75 3.05 -0.19
C GLU A 314 15.68 2.22 0.53
N VAL A 315 14.77 1.60 -0.23
CA VAL A 315 13.78 0.65 0.29
C VAL A 315 14.10 -0.76 -0.19
N ILE A 316 14.33 -1.67 0.75
CA ILE A 316 14.61 -3.08 0.50
C ILE A 316 13.38 -3.90 0.84
N THR A 317 12.88 -4.69 -0.11
CA THR A 317 11.73 -5.58 0.11
C THR A 317 12.20 -7.01 0.37
N VAL A 318 11.68 -7.66 1.42
CA VAL A 318 12.06 -9.00 1.83
C VAL A 318 10.88 -9.97 1.86
N ASN A 319 11.18 -11.27 1.81
CA ASN A 319 10.16 -12.30 1.95
C ASN A 319 9.61 -12.34 3.39
N PRO A 320 8.28 -12.31 3.61
CA PRO A 320 7.66 -12.27 4.93
C PRO A 320 7.61 -13.62 5.68
N ALA A 321 8.20 -14.70 5.12
CA ALA A 321 8.10 -16.01 5.73
C ALA A 321 8.79 -16.06 7.09
N PHE A 322 8.06 -16.47 8.13
CA PHE A 322 8.53 -16.68 9.50
C PHE A 322 9.00 -15.44 10.30
N THR A 323 8.94 -14.23 9.78
CA THR A 323 9.36 -13.00 10.51
C THR A 323 8.65 -12.85 11.83
N SER A 324 7.33 -13.00 11.88
CA SER A 324 6.53 -12.95 13.11
C SER A 324 6.83 -14.11 14.07
N VAL A 325 7.22 -15.28 13.54
CA VAL A 325 7.62 -16.42 14.38
C VAL A 325 8.96 -16.14 15.03
N ILE A 326 9.94 -15.69 14.24
CA ILE A 326 11.26 -15.29 14.70
C ILE A 326 11.14 -14.20 15.76
N GLY A 327 10.28 -13.19 15.52
CA GLY A 327 10.02 -12.11 16.45
C GLY A 327 9.55 -12.60 17.84
N LYS A 328 8.67 -13.61 17.88
CA LYS A 328 8.23 -14.21 19.15
C LYS A 328 9.38 -14.84 19.95
N PHE A 329 10.35 -15.46 19.27
CA PHE A 329 11.53 -16.01 19.95
C PHE A 329 12.52 -14.92 20.41
N MET A 330 12.48 -13.74 19.80
CA MET A 330 13.31 -12.60 20.19
C MET A 330 12.76 -11.81 21.40
N ALA A 331 11.56 -12.14 21.89
CA ALA A 331 11.03 -11.53 23.11
C ALA A 331 11.99 -11.64 24.33
N ARG A 332 12.85 -12.68 24.33
CA ARG A 332 13.91 -12.86 25.34
C ARG A 332 14.99 -11.78 25.33
N TYR A 333 15.04 -10.93 24.30
CA TYR A 333 15.90 -9.74 24.27
C TYR A 333 15.23 -8.50 24.89
N GLY A 334 14.07 -8.64 25.54
CA GLY A 334 13.29 -7.53 26.05
C GLY A 334 12.52 -6.76 24.98
N LEU A 335 12.46 -7.29 23.77
CA LEU A 335 11.74 -6.67 22.65
C LEU A 335 10.28 -7.13 22.60
N SER A 336 9.37 -6.22 22.28
CA SER A 336 8.00 -6.62 21.93
C SER A 336 8.00 -7.54 20.69
N PRO A 337 7.03 -8.45 20.53
CA PRO A 337 6.96 -9.34 19.37
C PRO A 337 6.97 -8.60 18.02
N HIS A 338 6.40 -7.41 17.95
CA HIS A 338 6.37 -6.58 16.75
C HIS A 338 7.70 -5.89 16.47
N ALA A 339 8.34 -5.32 17.50
CA ALA A 339 9.68 -4.76 17.38
C ALA A 339 10.71 -5.84 16.98
N ALA A 340 10.58 -7.01 17.57
CA ALA A 340 11.42 -8.16 17.22
C ALA A 340 11.17 -8.68 15.79
N ALA A 341 9.94 -8.66 15.30
CA ALA A 341 9.63 -8.94 13.90
C ALA A 341 10.29 -7.90 12.97
N ALA A 342 10.25 -6.61 13.34
CA ALA A 342 10.94 -5.56 12.61
C ALA A 342 12.47 -5.75 12.58
N VAL A 343 13.09 -6.21 13.69
CA VAL A 343 14.52 -6.62 13.71
C VAL A 343 14.78 -7.76 12.73
N ALA A 344 13.93 -8.80 12.72
CA ALA A 344 14.09 -9.93 11.79
C ALA A 344 13.95 -9.49 10.32
N ILE A 345 13.04 -8.55 10.03
CA ILE A 345 12.87 -7.94 8.71
C ILE A 345 14.14 -7.20 8.31
N ALA A 346 14.67 -6.31 9.18
CA ALA A 346 15.89 -5.57 8.93
C ALA A 346 17.09 -6.49 8.65
N ARG A 347 17.31 -7.50 9.51
CA ARG A 347 18.36 -8.51 9.34
C ARG A 347 18.26 -9.21 7.99
N ARG A 348 17.06 -9.59 7.58
CA ARG A 348 16.82 -10.24 6.28
C ARG A 348 17.18 -9.35 5.11
N GLY A 349 16.89 -8.07 5.17
CA GLY A 349 17.29 -7.07 4.15
C GLY A 349 18.80 -6.95 4.00
N LEU A 350 19.52 -7.08 5.08
CA LEU A 350 20.99 -7.06 5.11
C LEU A 350 21.64 -8.44 4.92
N ARG A 351 20.86 -9.43 4.50
CA ARG A 351 21.28 -10.82 4.27
C ARG A 351 21.76 -11.56 5.53
N PHE A 352 21.33 -11.12 6.71
CA PHE A 352 21.43 -11.93 7.90
C PHE A 352 20.26 -12.93 7.95
N GLY A 353 20.51 -14.11 8.52
CA GLY A 353 19.49 -15.06 8.90
C GLY A 353 19.54 -15.28 10.41
N GLU A 354 18.46 -15.76 10.98
CA GLU A 354 18.42 -16.17 12.38
C GLU A 354 18.54 -17.69 12.48
N ARG A 355 19.52 -18.16 13.22
CA ARG A 355 19.71 -19.58 13.54
C ARG A 355 19.46 -19.81 15.02
N LEU A 356 18.73 -20.87 15.31
CA LEU A 356 18.64 -21.41 16.67
C LEU A 356 19.87 -22.28 16.92
N ARG A 357 20.66 -21.96 17.92
CA ARG A 357 21.71 -22.87 18.40
C ARG A 357 21.09 -23.93 19.31
N SER A 358 21.55 -25.20 19.19
CA SER A 358 21.19 -26.27 20.12
C SER A 358 21.49 -25.82 21.55
N GLY A 359 20.51 -25.95 22.44
CA GLY A 359 20.63 -25.55 23.86
C GLY A 359 20.37 -24.07 24.14
N ASN A 360 20.29 -23.21 23.13
CA ASN A 360 20.02 -21.79 23.32
C ASN A 360 18.83 -21.34 22.45
N ALA A 361 17.69 -21.12 23.05
CA ALA A 361 16.46 -20.77 22.34
C ALA A 361 16.46 -19.32 21.78
N ARG A 362 17.59 -18.61 21.79
CA ARG A 362 17.72 -17.25 21.26
C ARG A 362 18.17 -17.25 19.81
N PRO A 363 17.41 -16.66 18.87
CA PRO A 363 17.84 -16.54 17.50
C PRO A 363 18.96 -15.49 17.39
N LEU A 364 20.14 -15.92 17.00
CA LEU A 364 21.29 -15.06 16.78
C LEU A 364 21.39 -14.67 15.30
N PRO A 365 21.86 -13.45 14.98
CA PRO A 365 22.14 -13.07 13.62
C PRO A 365 23.28 -13.95 13.08
N ALA A 366 23.08 -14.53 11.91
CA ALA A 366 24.13 -15.30 11.22
C ALA A 366 24.16 -14.84 9.76
N ARG A 367 25.36 -14.59 9.22
CA ARG A 367 25.49 -14.30 7.79
C ARG A 367 24.99 -15.50 6.98
N ASN A 368 24.09 -15.23 6.06
CA ASN A 368 23.48 -16.26 5.23
C ASN A 368 24.48 -16.69 4.15
N ARG A 369 25.07 -17.88 4.30
CA ARG A 369 25.98 -18.50 3.33
C ARG A 369 25.20 -19.37 2.33
N GLY A 370 24.12 -18.85 1.74
CA GLY A 370 23.38 -19.54 0.67
C GLY A 370 22.34 -20.57 1.12
N ARG A 371 22.19 -20.87 2.40
CA ARG A 371 21.12 -21.73 2.93
C ARG A 371 20.21 -20.95 3.87
N HIS A 372 18.95 -20.77 3.47
CA HIS A 372 17.95 -20.22 4.36
C HIS A 372 17.65 -21.20 5.50
N ALA A 373 17.69 -20.73 6.74
CA ALA A 373 17.26 -21.47 7.94
C ALA A 373 15.74 -21.77 7.98
N TRP A 374 15.07 -21.74 6.82
CA TRP A 374 13.63 -21.96 6.69
C TRP A 374 13.21 -23.39 7.05
N GLY A 375 14.09 -24.35 6.86
CA GLY A 375 13.85 -25.73 7.28
C GLY A 375 13.66 -25.84 8.78
N ASP A 376 14.49 -25.15 9.56
CA ASP A 376 14.41 -25.12 11.01
C ASP A 376 13.15 -24.41 11.50
N TRP A 377 12.84 -23.22 10.94
CA TRP A 377 11.63 -22.48 11.29
C TRP A 377 10.36 -23.22 10.84
N ARG A 378 10.38 -23.95 9.73
CA ARG A 378 9.26 -24.78 9.28
C ARG A 378 9.01 -25.95 10.23
N ARG A 379 10.07 -26.57 10.76
CA ARG A 379 9.98 -27.68 11.72
C ARG A 379 9.38 -27.23 13.06
N ILE A 380 9.73 -26.04 13.54
CA ILE A 380 9.26 -25.48 14.81
C ILE A 380 7.82 -24.95 14.70
N LEU A 381 7.41 -24.45 13.52
CA LEU A 381 6.12 -23.81 13.31
C LEU A 381 4.88 -24.61 13.78
N PRO A 382 4.79 -25.96 13.64
CA PRO A 382 3.66 -26.73 14.15
C PRO A 382 3.50 -26.64 15.67
N GLY A 383 4.61 -26.69 16.42
CA GLY A 383 4.60 -26.55 17.88
C GLY A 383 4.24 -25.15 18.37
N VAL A 384 4.51 -24.13 17.52
CA VAL A 384 4.21 -22.72 17.82
C VAL A 384 2.76 -22.34 17.51
N ARG A 385 2.11 -22.98 16.55
CA ARG A 385 0.71 -22.66 16.15
C ARG A 385 -0.36 -23.15 17.12
N GLY A 386 -0.05 -24.14 17.93
CA GLY A 386 -1.01 -24.74 18.89
C GLY A 386 -0.98 -24.18 20.30
N ARG A 387 0.03 -23.44 20.66
CA ARG A 387 0.20 -22.88 22.01
C ARG A 387 0.05 -21.37 21.99
N LYS A 388 -0.70 -20.83 22.97
CA LYS A 388 -0.58 -19.42 23.34
C LYS A 388 0.84 -19.26 23.89
N LEU A 389 1.76 -18.92 23.02
CA LEU A 389 3.20 -18.79 23.30
C LEU A 389 3.52 -17.68 24.35
N THR A 390 2.52 -16.99 24.82
CA THR A 390 2.64 -15.95 25.81
C THR A 390 3.08 -16.46 27.19
N HIS A 391 2.79 -17.72 27.57
CA HIS A 391 3.14 -18.22 28.91
C HIS A 391 4.31 -19.21 28.94
N ALA A 392 4.42 -20.14 28.02
CA ALA A 392 5.42 -21.22 28.11
C ALA A 392 6.87 -20.81 27.77
N LEU A 393 7.08 -19.63 27.18
CA LEU A 393 8.43 -19.09 26.90
C LEU A 393 8.84 -17.98 27.89
N TYR A 394 7.93 -17.57 28.78
CA TYR A 394 8.19 -16.55 29.82
C TYR A 394 8.44 -17.14 31.20
N GLU A 395 8.23 -18.43 31.40
CA GLU A 395 8.67 -19.09 32.63
C GLU A 395 10.19 -19.24 32.60
N CYS A 396 10.87 -18.21 33.11
CA CYS A 396 12.22 -18.36 33.60
C CYS A 396 12.15 -19.24 34.88
N PRO A 397 13.01 -20.26 35.03
CA PRO A 397 13.27 -20.77 36.35
C PRO A 397 13.76 -19.60 37.21
N SER A 398 13.07 -19.36 38.31
CA SER A 398 13.44 -18.37 39.33
C SER A 398 14.75 -18.79 39.97
N GLU A 399 15.87 -18.29 39.47
CA GLU A 399 17.08 -18.17 40.25
C GLU A 399 17.26 -16.72 40.64
N GLY A 400 17.29 -16.50 41.94
CA GLY A 400 17.21 -15.22 42.58
C GLY A 400 18.38 -14.27 42.28
N GLY A 401 18.03 -13.00 42.25
CA GLY A 401 18.95 -11.88 42.32
C GLY A 401 18.35 -10.61 41.72
N PRO A 402 18.36 -9.48 42.45
CA PRO A 402 17.79 -8.23 41.97
C PRO A 402 18.73 -7.57 40.97
N GLY A 403 18.45 -7.71 39.67
CA GLY A 403 19.16 -6.99 38.62
C GLY A 403 18.54 -5.61 38.40
N ARG A 404 19.27 -4.59 38.77
CA ARG A 404 18.97 -3.18 38.54
C ARG A 404 18.74 -2.91 37.04
N GLY A 405 17.53 -2.47 36.71
CA GLY A 405 17.23 -1.86 35.42
C GLY A 405 17.91 -0.49 35.34
N VAL A 406 18.78 -0.33 34.36
CA VAL A 406 19.31 0.98 33.99
C VAL A 406 18.29 1.60 33.03
N PRO A 407 17.67 2.74 33.32
CA PRO A 407 16.84 3.43 32.36
C PRO A 407 17.74 4.14 31.35
N LEU A 408 17.65 3.76 30.09
CA LEU A 408 18.20 4.55 28.98
C LEU A 408 17.38 5.83 28.86
N SER A 409 17.94 6.92 29.36
CA SER A 409 17.42 8.27 29.18
C SER A 409 17.53 8.66 27.72
N ALA A 410 16.38 8.94 27.11
CA ALA A 410 16.32 9.61 25.82
C ALA A 410 16.73 11.09 25.98
N PRO A 411 17.49 11.67 25.05
CA PRO A 411 17.72 13.10 25.05
C PRO A 411 16.42 13.83 24.70
N ALA A 412 16.08 14.83 25.50
CA ALA A 412 14.92 15.68 25.28
C ALA A 412 15.13 16.55 24.02
N PRO A 413 14.10 16.76 23.18
CA PRO A 413 14.18 17.74 22.12
C PRO A 413 14.06 19.16 22.70
N ALA A 414 14.96 20.04 22.27
CA ALA A 414 14.93 21.46 22.57
C ALA A 414 13.64 22.10 22.01
N GLY A 415 13.07 23.01 22.80
CA GLY A 415 11.79 23.64 22.54
C GLY A 415 11.77 24.48 21.25
N ALA A 416 10.65 24.44 20.57
CA ALA A 416 10.28 25.40 19.56
C ALA A 416 8.83 25.88 19.84
N GLY A 417 8.71 27.20 19.88
CA GLY A 417 7.52 27.91 20.29
C GLY A 417 6.32 27.74 19.37
N SER A 418 5.19 27.95 19.98
CA SER A 418 3.87 28.01 19.42
C SER A 418 3.69 29.19 18.49
N HIS A 419 3.23 28.95 17.26
CA HIS A 419 2.26 29.80 16.53
C HIS A 419 1.63 28.94 15.41
N GLY A 420 0.35 28.62 15.56
CA GLY A 420 -0.43 27.98 14.55
C GLY A 420 -1.12 29.00 13.64
N PRO A 421 -1.28 28.69 12.38
CA PRO A 421 -2.37 29.28 11.58
C PRO A 421 -3.48 28.27 11.35
N GLU A 422 -4.69 28.80 11.34
CA GLU A 422 -5.95 28.12 11.05
C GLU A 422 -5.88 27.27 9.77
N ARG A 423 -6.45 26.07 9.86
CA ARG A 423 -6.51 25.12 8.74
C ARG A 423 -7.88 25.18 8.09
N ASP A 424 -7.95 25.76 6.92
CA ASP A 424 -9.00 25.44 5.97
C ASP A 424 -8.80 24.01 5.44
N GLY A 425 -9.85 23.20 5.63
CA GLY A 425 -9.80 21.77 5.36
C GLY A 425 -9.92 21.44 3.88
N LEU A 426 -8.80 21.12 3.25
CA LEU A 426 -8.77 20.43 1.96
C LEU A 426 -7.96 19.13 2.11
N ALA A 427 -8.65 18.01 1.91
CA ALA A 427 -8.08 16.68 2.03
C ALA A 427 -6.99 16.43 0.96
N TRP A 428 -5.77 16.18 1.41
CA TRP A 428 -4.61 15.86 0.59
C TRP A 428 -4.66 14.39 0.13
N VAL A 429 -4.50 14.17 -1.18
CA VAL A 429 -4.34 12.83 -1.76
C VAL A 429 -2.86 12.59 -2.01
N PRO A 430 -2.23 11.59 -1.39
CA PRO A 430 -0.81 11.32 -1.57
C PRO A 430 -0.50 10.93 -3.02
N GLY A 431 0.42 11.67 -3.64
CA GLY A 431 0.83 11.45 -5.03
C GLY A 431 0.28 12.42 -6.04
N CYS A 432 -0.69 13.26 -5.66
CA CYS A 432 -1.12 14.41 -6.45
C CYS A 432 -0.83 15.67 -5.66
N ASP A 433 0.04 16.53 -6.17
CA ASP A 433 0.15 17.89 -5.64
C ASP A 433 -1.18 18.61 -5.82
N PRO A 434 -1.61 19.51 -4.88
CA PRO A 434 -2.86 20.24 -5.03
C PRO A 434 -2.86 21.05 -6.33
N PRO A 435 -4.04 21.25 -6.92
CA PRO A 435 -4.17 21.91 -8.22
C PRO A 435 -3.74 23.36 -8.16
N ALA A 436 -3.16 23.85 -9.27
CA ALA A 436 -3.00 25.26 -9.50
C ALA A 436 -4.39 25.88 -9.67
N ARG A 437 -4.74 26.85 -8.85
CA ARG A 437 -5.97 27.63 -9.01
C ARG A 437 -5.75 28.63 -10.12
N ILE A 438 -6.52 28.54 -11.19
CA ILE A 438 -6.58 29.59 -12.21
C ILE A 438 -7.52 30.67 -11.67
N VAL A 439 -6.95 31.65 -10.94
CA VAL A 439 -7.72 32.83 -10.50
C VAL A 439 -7.79 33.78 -11.67
N GLY A 440 -8.98 33.87 -12.27
CA GLY A 440 -9.48 34.89 -13.13
C GLY A 440 -8.48 35.62 -14.04
N SER A 441 -8.27 35.11 -15.24
CA SER A 441 -7.94 35.97 -16.37
C SER A 441 -8.98 35.70 -17.47
N THR A 442 -9.65 36.71 -17.89
CA THR A 442 -10.53 36.75 -19.07
C THR A 442 -9.79 36.12 -20.25
N VAL A 443 -10.32 35.00 -20.74
CA VAL A 443 -9.89 34.40 -21.99
C VAL A 443 -10.21 35.40 -23.10
N ARG A 444 -9.20 36.05 -23.68
CA ARG A 444 -9.36 36.78 -24.93
C ARG A 444 -8.83 35.91 -26.04
N PRO A 445 -9.57 35.65 -27.12
CA PRO A 445 -9.04 35.01 -28.30
C PRO A 445 -7.89 35.85 -28.85
N ALA A 446 -6.83 35.19 -29.25
CA ALA A 446 -5.73 35.83 -30.00
C ALA A 446 -6.22 36.10 -31.41
N SER A 447 -6.31 37.36 -31.80
CA SER A 447 -6.51 37.81 -33.16
C SER A 447 -5.31 37.45 -34.04
#